data_bae98a764bc7f3762dc047256275fb2d
#
_entry.id   bae98a764bc7f3762dc047256275fb2d
#
_cell.length_a   1.000
_cell.length_b   1.000
_cell.length_c   1.000
_cell.angle_alpha   90.00
_cell.angle_beta   90.00
_cell.angle_gamma   90.00
#
_symmetry.space_group_name_H-M   'P 1'
#
loop_
_entity.id
_entity.type
_entity.pdbx_description
1 polymer ?
#
loop_
_entity_poly.entity_id
_entity_poly.type
_entity_poly.pdbx_seq_one_letter_code
_entity_poly.pdbx_strand_id
1 'polypeptide(L)'
;IWQAVMEWVAERLLARIDRSAQGIESPLAAMEAMFMSHIEFVAEHPGVPRMMFGELQRAESTPAKRMVQTLIQRYSERLHRLIEKGKASGELSPSLDNEAAATLFIGTIQGLVMQSLLAGDVGRMHRDAPRVFAIYRRGIRSAQ
;
A
#
# COMPACT_ATOMS: atom_id res chain seq x y z
N ILE A 1 17.50 11.70 13.23
CA ILE A 1 17.74 11.47 11.78
C ILE A 1 16.69 10.50 11.22
N TRP A 2 16.49 9.38 11.87
CA TRP A 2 15.52 8.37 11.47
C TRP A 2 14.10 8.91 11.40
N GLN A 3 13.69 9.63 12.44
CA GLN A 3 12.34 10.19 12.50
C GLN A 3 12.11 11.17 11.35
N ALA A 4 13.08 12.03 11.05
CA ALA A 4 12.97 12.99 9.95
C ALA A 4 12.88 12.28 8.60
N VAL A 5 13.64 11.20 8.40
CA VAL A 5 13.58 10.40 7.17
C VAL A 5 12.20 9.74 7.05
N MET A 6 11.68 9.17 8.12
CA MET A 6 10.36 8.53 8.10
C MET A 6 9.22 9.53 7.85
N GLU A 7 9.32 10.74 8.41
CA GLU A 7 8.37 11.81 8.12
C GLU A 7 8.37 12.17 6.63
N TRP A 8 9.56 12.34 6.07
CA TRP A 8 9.72 12.64 4.65
C TRP A 8 9.12 11.53 3.78
N VAL A 9 9.43 10.27 4.10
CA VAL A 9 8.90 9.11 3.37
C VAL A 9 7.38 9.09 3.43
N ALA A 10 6.82 9.25 4.65
CA ALA A 10 5.37 9.22 4.84
C ALA A 10 4.66 10.29 4.02
N GLU A 11 5.16 11.52 4.07
CA GLU A 11 4.57 12.64 3.32
C GLU A 11 4.66 12.42 1.81
N ARG A 12 5.81 11.97 1.33
CA ARG A 12 6.04 11.76 -0.10
C ARG A 12 5.20 10.61 -0.64
N LEU A 13 5.15 9.52 0.12
CA LEU A 13 4.35 8.37 -0.30
C LEU A 13 2.86 8.71 -0.33
N LEU A 14 2.33 9.29 0.76
CA LEU A 14 0.91 9.63 0.82
C LEU A 14 0.51 10.64 -0.26
N ALA A 15 1.35 11.66 -0.50
CA ALA A 15 1.10 12.63 -1.56
C ALA A 15 1.08 11.93 -2.93
N ARG A 16 1.99 11.00 -3.15
CA ARG A 16 2.09 10.29 -4.42
C ARG A 16 0.90 9.39 -4.69
N ILE A 17 0.45 8.64 -3.70
CA ILE A 17 -0.72 7.78 -3.86
C ILE A 17 -2.00 8.62 -4.04
N ASP A 18 -2.11 9.75 -3.34
CA ASP A 18 -3.24 10.66 -3.52
C ASP A 18 -3.29 11.20 -4.95
N ARG A 19 -2.15 11.61 -5.50
CA ARG A 19 -2.09 12.10 -6.89
C ARG A 19 -2.45 10.99 -7.88
N SER A 20 -2.01 9.78 -7.63
CA SER A 20 -2.28 8.66 -8.55
C SER A 20 -3.75 8.31 -8.63
N ALA A 21 -4.50 8.51 -7.56
CA ALA A 21 -5.94 8.22 -7.49
C ALA A 21 -6.81 9.40 -7.94
N GLN A 22 -6.23 10.59 -8.04
CA GLN A 22 -6.97 11.81 -8.34
C GLN A 22 -7.60 11.75 -9.73
N GLY A 23 -8.88 12.09 -9.81
CA GLY A 23 -9.59 12.12 -11.09
C GLY A 23 -10.05 10.75 -11.60
N ILE A 24 -9.79 9.68 -10.89
CA ILE A 24 -10.25 8.33 -11.26
C ILE A 24 -11.60 8.07 -10.58
N GLU A 25 -12.65 7.88 -11.38
CA GLU A 25 -14.01 7.70 -10.86
C GLU A 25 -14.21 6.32 -10.23
N SER A 26 -13.69 5.26 -10.84
CA SER A 26 -13.83 3.90 -10.32
C SER A 26 -12.99 3.73 -9.06
N PRO A 27 -13.60 3.46 -7.89
CA PRO A 27 -12.84 3.19 -6.67
C PRO A 27 -11.84 2.04 -6.82
N LEU A 28 -12.21 1.00 -7.54
CA LEU A 28 -11.31 -0.14 -7.76
C LEU A 28 -10.12 0.26 -8.64
N ALA A 29 -10.37 1.06 -9.69
CA ALA A 29 -9.29 1.57 -10.54
C ALA A 29 -8.38 2.53 -9.76
N ALA A 30 -8.95 3.33 -8.86
CA ALA A 30 -8.18 4.21 -7.98
C ALA A 30 -7.27 3.40 -7.04
N MET A 31 -7.78 2.32 -6.47
CA MET A 31 -6.99 1.41 -5.63
C MET A 31 -5.84 0.78 -6.41
N GLU A 32 -6.09 0.38 -7.65
CA GLU A 32 -5.05 -0.16 -8.52
C GLU A 32 -3.97 0.86 -8.80
N ALA A 33 -4.36 2.11 -9.09
CA ALA A 33 -3.42 3.20 -9.31
C ALA A 33 -2.54 3.46 -8.08
N MET A 34 -3.15 3.42 -6.89
CA MET A 34 -2.42 3.56 -5.63
C MET A 34 -1.41 2.42 -5.43
N PHE A 35 -1.85 1.19 -5.71
CA PHE A 35 -1.00 0.00 -5.60
C PHE A 35 0.23 0.12 -6.49
N MET A 36 0.03 0.45 -7.77
CA MET A 36 1.13 0.57 -8.73
C MET A 36 2.05 1.74 -8.39
N SER A 37 1.48 2.87 -7.97
CA SER A 37 2.24 4.04 -7.57
C SER A 37 3.12 3.78 -6.35
N HIS A 38 2.61 3.01 -5.39
CA HIS A 38 3.38 2.60 -4.21
C HIS A 38 4.57 1.72 -4.60
N ILE A 39 4.35 0.75 -5.49
CA ILE A 39 5.42 -0.12 -5.99
C ILE A 39 6.51 0.73 -6.70
N GLU A 40 6.11 1.68 -7.52
CA GLU A 40 7.06 2.58 -8.20
C GLU A 40 7.86 3.41 -7.18
N PHE A 41 7.19 3.91 -6.15
CA PHE A 41 7.85 4.67 -5.09
C PHE A 41 8.95 3.86 -4.41
N VAL A 42 8.64 2.62 -4.06
CA VAL A 42 9.62 1.72 -3.42
C VAL A 42 10.78 1.42 -4.36
N ALA A 43 10.49 1.18 -5.63
CA ALA A 43 11.53 0.91 -6.62
C ALA A 43 12.49 2.08 -6.81
N GLU A 44 11.97 3.32 -6.70
CA GLU A 44 12.79 4.53 -6.79
C GLU A 44 13.59 4.80 -5.51
N HIS A 45 13.18 4.22 -4.37
CA HIS A 45 13.79 4.43 -3.06
C HIS A 45 14.10 3.09 -2.39
N PRO A 46 14.97 2.26 -2.98
CA PRO A 46 15.14 0.88 -2.48
C PRO A 46 15.77 0.80 -1.09
N GLY A 47 16.41 1.86 -0.63
CA GLY A 47 16.95 1.91 0.73
C GLY A 47 15.89 2.03 1.82
N VAL A 48 14.72 2.58 1.50
CA VAL A 48 13.66 2.82 2.48
C VAL A 48 13.12 1.51 3.10
N PRO A 49 12.75 0.49 2.33
CA PRO A 49 12.26 -0.76 2.95
C PRO A 49 13.32 -1.45 3.82
N ARG A 50 14.58 -1.40 3.41
CA ARG A 50 15.67 -1.98 4.21
C ARG A 50 15.76 -1.30 5.57
N MET A 51 15.68 0.02 5.58
CA MET A 51 15.71 0.82 6.79
C MET A 51 14.53 0.49 7.69
N MET A 52 13.33 0.42 7.12
CA MET A 52 12.11 0.12 7.88
C MET A 52 12.16 -1.27 8.50
N PHE A 53 12.59 -2.28 7.75
CA PHE A 53 12.68 -3.64 8.28
C PHE A 53 13.70 -3.73 9.41
N GLY A 54 14.82 -3.01 9.29
CA GLY A 54 15.81 -2.94 10.35
C GLY A 54 15.23 -2.34 11.63
N GLU A 55 14.50 -1.23 11.49
CA GLU A 55 13.88 -0.56 12.64
C GLU A 55 12.80 -1.43 13.29
N LEU A 56 12.02 -2.15 12.49
CA LEU A 56 10.96 -3.02 13.01
C LEU A 56 11.48 -4.21 13.82
N GLN A 57 12.75 -4.58 13.64
CA GLN A 57 13.38 -5.64 14.40
C GLN A 57 13.73 -5.23 15.83
N ARG A 58 13.73 -3.95 16.13
CA ARG A 58 13.99 -3.47 17.48
C ARG A 58 12.81 -3.83 18.38
N ALA A 59 13.10 -4.31 19.58
CA ALA A 59 12.06 -4.77 20.52
C ALA A 59 11.25 -3.61 21.10
N GLU A 60 11.92 -2.48 21.37
CA GLU A 60 11.26 -1.33 22.00
C GLU A 60 10.44 -0.52 21.00
N SER A 61 9.46 0.21 21.52
CA SER A 61 8.73 1.20 20.74
C SER A 61 9.62 2.43 20.54
N THR A 62 9.85 2.78 19.29
CA THR A 62 10.68 3.94 18.93
C THR A 62 9.83 4.99 18.22
N PRO A 63 10.29 6.26 18.18
CA PRO A 63 9.59 7.28 17.38
C PRO A 63 9.42 6.87 15.92
N ALA A 64 10.42 6.22 15.33
CA ALA A 64 10.34 5.74 13.95
C ALA A 64 9.25 4.69 13.78
N LYS A 65 9.13 3.73 14.72
CA LYS A 65 8.05 2.73 14.69
C LYS A 65 6.67 3.39 14.77
N ARG A 66 6.52 4.38 15.65
CA ARG A 66 5.25 5.10 15.78
C ARG A 66 4.91 5.86 14.51
N MET A 67 5.90 6.41 13.82
CA MET A 67 5.70 7.06 12.53
C MET A 67 5.22 6.08 11.46
N VAL A 68 5.77 4.87 11.44
CA VAL A 68 5.31 3.82 10.52
C VAL A 68 3.87 3.43 10.83
N GLN A 69 3.52 3.29 12.11
CA GLN A 69 2.14 2.98 12.52
C GLN A 69 1.17 4.08 12.07
N THR A 70 1.56 5.34 12.21
CA THR A 70 0.76 6.48 11.77
C THR A 70 0.60 6.47 10.25
N LEU A 71 1.67 6.18 9.51
CA LEU A 71 1.62 6.06 8.06
C LEU A 71 0.62 4.98 7.63
N ILE A 72 0.70 3.80 8.23
CA ILE A 72 -0.22 2.69 7.92
C ILE A 72 -1.66 3.10 8.21
N GLN A 73 -1.91 3.77 9.33
CA GLN A 73 -3.24 4.24 9.70
C GLN A 73 -3.79 5.22 8.65
N ARG A 74 -3.01 6.20 8.25
CA ARG A 74 -3.41 7.18 7.22
C ARG A 74 -3.65 6.51 5.86
N TYR A 75 -2.82 5.56 5.52
CA TYR A 75 -2.98 4.78 4.30
C TYR A 75 -4.31 4.01 4.35
N SER A 76 -4.56 3.31 5.46
CA SER A 76 -5.79 2.55 5.65
C SER A 76 -7.04 3.42 5.57
N GLU A 77 -7.00 4.64 6.08
CA GLU A 77 -8.13 5.58 5.99
C GLU A 77 -8.48 5.89 4.54
N ARG A 78 -7.47 6.05 3.68
CA ARG A 78 -7.69 6.25 2.24
C ARG A 78 -8.34 5.06 1.57
N LEU A 79 -7.86 3.87 1.92
CA LEU A 79 -8.43 2.62 1.40
C LEU A 79 -9.88 2.43 1.86
N HIS A 80 -10.16 2.71 3.14
CA HIS A 80 -11.51 2.61 3.68
C HIS A 80 -12.48 3.52 2.93
N ARG A 81 -12.08 4.76 2.63
CA ARG A 81 -12.94 5.67 1.87
C ARG A 81 -13.24 5.14 0.48
N LEU A 82 -12.23 4.61 -0.22
CA LEU A 82 -12.42 4.03 -1.55
C LEU A 82 -13.28 2.77 -1.50
N ILE A 83 -13.08 1.92 -0.51
CA ILE A 83 -13.88 0.71 -0.34
C ILE A 83 -15.35 1.06 -0.11
N GLU A 84 -15.63 2.05 0.74
CA GLU A 84 -17.01 2.49 0.98
C GLU A 84 -17.66 3.04 -0.30
N LYS A 85 -16.93 3.85 -1.06
CA LYS A 85 -17.40 4.33 -2.36
C LYS A 85 -17.67 3.19 -3.32
N GLY A 86 -16.80 2.19 -3.35
CA GLY A 86 -16.94 1.02 -4.21
C GLY A 86 -18.17 0.18 -3.84
N LYS A 87 -18.44 0.04 -2.55
CA LYS A 87 -19.66 -0.64 -2.09
C LYS A 87 -20.89 0.14 -2.49
N ALA A 88 -20.89 1.45 -2.29
CA ALA A 88 -22.02 2.32 -2.63
C ALA A 88 -22.34 2.29 -4.13
N SER A 89 -21.30 2.22 -4.97
CA SER A 89 -21.47 2.18 -6.43
C SER A 89 -21.78 0.79 -6.98
N GLY A 90 -21.70 -0.25 -6.14
CA GLY A 90 -21.91 -1.64 -6.57
C GLY A 90 -20.68 -2.27 -7.21
N GLU A 91 -19.56 -1.58 -7.27
CA GLU A 91 -18.32 -2.11 -7.86
C GLU A 91 -17.66 -3.14 -6.95
N LEU A 92 -17.71 -2.92 -5.63
CA LEU A 92 -17.16 -3.84 -4.64
C LEU A 92 -18.26 -4.62 -3.92
N SER A 93 -17.93 -5.81 -3.48
CA SER A 93 -18.84 -6.68 -2.76
C SER A 93 -19.39 -5.96 -1.52
N PRO A 94 -20.72 -5.92 -1.33
CA PRO A 94 -21.30 -5.26 -0.15
C PRO A 94 -20.96 -5.95 1.16
N SER A 95 -20.57 -7.21 1.12
CA SER A 95 -20.18 -7.98 2.30
C SER A 95 -18.68 -7.96 2.58
N LEU A 96 -17.92 -7.20 1.79
CA LEU A 96 -16.47 -7.11 1.97
C LEU A 96 -16.14 -6.55 3.35
N ASP A 97 -15.23 -7.23 4.06
CA ASP A 97 -14.68 -6.76 5.32
C ASP A 97 -13.67 -5.66 5.00
N ASN A 98 -14.02 -4.41 5.28
CA ASN A 98 -13.21 -3.24 4.93
C ASN A 98 -11.81 -3.29 5.56
N GLU A 99 -11.76 -3.62 6.85
CA GLU A 99 -10.50 -3.67 7.57
C GLU A 99 -9.57 -4.76 7.03
N ALA A 100 -10.13 -5.94 6.80
CA ALA A 100 -9.37 -7.06 6.23
C ALA A 100 -8.87 -6.73 4.83
N ALA A 101 -9.71 -6.09 4.01
CA ALA A 101 -9.32 -5.69 2.65
C ALA A 101 -8.19 -4.67 2.65
N ALA A 102 -8.21 -3.70 3.57
CA ALA A 102 -7.14 -2.72 3.70
C ALA A 102 -5.84 -3.38 4.20
N THR A 103 -5.95 -4.27 5.18
CA THR A 103 -4.81 -5.02 5.69
C THR A 103 -4.16 -5.87 4.61
N LEU A 104 -4.99 -6.55 3.81
CA LEU A 104 -4.50 -7.39 2.72
C LEU A 104 -3.82 -6.56 1.63
N PHE A 105 -4.38 -5.39 1.29
CA PHE A 105 -3.78 -4.48 0.30
C PHE A 105 -2.36 -4.10 0.71
N ILE A 106 -2.20 -3.59 1.92
CA ILE A 106 -0.90 -3.15 2.45
C ILE A 106 0.05 -4.34 2.60
N GLY A 107 -0.44 -5.46 3.14
CA GLY A 107 0.35 -6.67 3.31
C GLY A 107 0.83 -7.26 2.00
N THR A 108 0.03 -7.16 0.96
CA THR A 108 0.41 -7.61 -0.38
C THR A 108 1.59 -6.81 -0.92
N ILE A 109 1.56 -5.48 -0.76
CA ILE A 109 2.68 -4.63 -1.14
C ILE A 109 3.93 -5.00 -0.33
N GLN A 110 3.78 -5.14 0.97
CA GLN A 110 4.89 -5.52 1.85
C GLN A 110 5.51 -6.85 1.43
N GLY A 111 4.67 -7.81 1.06
CA GLY A 111 5.12 -9.11 0.58
C GLY A 111 5.91 -9.02 -0.71
N LEU A 112 5.43 -8.23 -1.68
CA LEU A 112 6.13 -8.01 -2.93
C LEU A 112 7.50 -7.37 -2.70
N VAL A 113 7.55 -6.37 -1.82
CA VAL A 113 8.80 -5.68 -1.47
C VAL A 113 9.78 -6.64 -0.81
N MET A 114 9.32 -7.40 0.18
CA MET A 114 10.17 -8.36 0.89
C MET A 114 10.76 -9.41 -0.05
N GLN A 115 9.93 -9.96 -0.94
CA GLN A 115 10.39 -10.97 -1.89
C GLN A 115 11.42 -10.41 -2.86
N SER A 116 11.25 -9.16 -3.31
CA SER A 116 12.22 -8.49 -4.17
C SER A 116 13.55 -8.27 -3.46
N LEU A 117 13.52 -7.89 -2.19
CA LEU A 117 14.73 -7.71 -1.38
C LEU A 117 15.47 -9.04 -1.19
N LEU A 118 14.75 -10.11 -0.89
CA LEU A 118 15.33 -11.44 -0.71
C LEU A 118 15.97 -11.95 -2.00
N ALA A 119 15.35 -11.67 -3.14
CA ALA A 119 15.86 -12.07 -4.45
C ALA A 119 17.00 -11.19 -4.94
N GLY A 120 17.21 -10.01 -4.34
CA GLY A 120 18.17 -9.04 -4.83
C GLY A 120 17.79 -8.45 -6.18
N ASP A 121 16.49 -8.41 -6.49
CA ASP A 121 15.97 -7.98 -7.79
C ASP A 121 14.80 -7.03 -7.60
N VAL A 122 15.07 -5.74 -7.65
CA VAL A 122 14.06 -4.68 -7.50
C VAL A 122 13.00 -4.74 -8.62
N GLY A 123 13.40 -5.14 -9.83
CA GLY A 123 12.49 -5.26 -10.97
C GLY A 123 11.42 -6.32 -10.79
N ARG A 124 11.65 -7.29 -9.90
CA ARG A 124 10.70 -8.37 -9.64
C ARG A 124 9.33 -7.84 -9.18
N MET A 125 9.33 -6.86 -8.27
CA MET A 125 8.05 -6.33 -7.78
C MET A 125 7.25 -5.63 -8.89
N HIS A 126 7.92 -4.97 -9.84
CA HIS A 126 7.26 -4.37 -11.00
C HIS A 126 6.62 -5.42 -11.89
N ARG A 127 7.32 -6.53 -12.12
CA ARG A 127 6.80 -7.60 -12.97
C ARG A 127 5.62 -8.33 -12.33
N ASP A 128 5.68 -8.51 -11.01
CA ASP A 128 4.67 -9.27 -10.28
C ASP A 128 3.45 -8.44 -9.91
N ALA A 129 3.60 -7.14 -9.68
CA ALA A 129 2.54 -6.28 -9.16
C ALA A 129 1.23 -6.35 -9.94
N PRO A 130 1.20 -6.24 -11.28
CA PRO A 130 -0.07 -6.31 -12.02
C PRO A 130 -0.77 -7.66 -11.88
N ARG A 131 -0.01 -8.75 -11.87
CA ARG A 131 -0.57 -10.10 -11.76
C ARG A 131 -1.12 -10.35 -10.37
N VAL A 132 -0.40 -9.86 -9.35
CA VAL A 132 -0.82 -10.00 -7.96
C VAL A 132 -2.07 -9.14 -7.70
N PHE A 133 -2.08 -7.91 -8.19
CA PHE A 133 -3.25 -7.05 -8.04
C PHE A 133 -4.48 -7.65 -8.72
N ALA A 134 -4.30 -8.31 -9.85
CA ALA A 134 -5.41 -8.98 -10.55
C ALA A 134 -6.13 -10.00 -9.66
N ILE A 135 -5.38 -10.71 -8.82
CA ILE A 135 -5.95 -11.65 -7.85
C ILE A 135 -6.71 -10.91 -6.75
N TYR A 136 -6.11 -9.85 -6.21
CA TYR A 136 -6.75 -9.01 -5.19
C TYR A 136 -8.06 -8.43 -5.71
N ARG A 137 -8.03 -7.89 -6.91
CA ARG A 137 -9.21 -7.31 -7.59
C ARG A 137 -10.35 -8.32 -7.67
N ARG A 138 -10.09 -9.56 -8.10
CA ARG A 138 -11.11 -10.59 -8.17
C ARG A 138 -11.71 -10.91 -6.81
N GLY A 139 -10.91 -10.83 -5.76
CA GLY A 139 -11.37 -11.12 -4.41
C GLY A 139 -12.29 -10.08 -3.83
N ILE A 140 -12.17 -8.82 -4.24
CA ILE A 140 -12.94 -7.73 -3.63
C ILE A 140 -14.08 -7.19 -4.48
N ARG A 141 -14.06 -7.43 -5.79
CA ARG A 141 -15.11 -6.94 -6.68
C ARG A 141 -16.43 -7.65 -6.44
N SER A 142 -17.51 -7.00 -6.83
CA SER A 142 -18.85 -7.60 -6.76
C SER A 142 -18.93 -8.86 -7.59
N ALA A 143 -19.67 -9.84 -7.09
CA ALA A 143 -20.06 -11.03 -7.85
C ALA A 143 -21.04 -10.61 -8.96
N GLN A 144 -20.91 -11.22 -10.12
CA GLN A 144 -21.78 -10.93 -11.26
C GLN A 144 -22.63 -12.12 -11.62
#